data_a7e851bb4496a1823414f3dc99353396
#
_entry.id   a7e851bb4496a1823414f3dc99353396
#
_cell.length_a   1.000
_cell.length_b   1.000
_cell.length_c   1.000
_cell.angle_alpha   90.00
_cell.angle_beta   90.00
_cell.angle_gamma   90.00
#
_symmetry.space_group_name_H-M   'P 1'
#
loop_
_entity.id
_entity.type
_entity.pdbx_description
1 polymer ?
#
loop_
_entity_poly.entity_id
_entity_poly.type
_entity_poly.pdbx_seq_one_letter_code
_entity_poly.pdbx_strand_id
1 'polypeptide(L)'
;MKWFIPGNVPSSKNGRRWTGKYFIASKTVVNYRKNTKQYYEEYAEAFKKELKKHTLPVKVKFTFVRGSHHKFDYINPAQTVQDDMVKHGWIEDDNAENILPVFGQYTYDKENPGVYIELLKERKGRGRKETTNNKRVGKLPGNGSRK
;
A
#
# COMPACT_ATOMS: atom_id res chain seq x y z
N MET A 1 2.75 -13.13 5.16
CA MET A 1 1.33 -13.18 4.75
C MET A 1 1.06 -12.22 3.63
N LYS A 2 0.36 -12.70 2.66
CA LYS A 2 0.11 -11.96 1.43
C LYS A 2 -1.33 -12.19 0.98
N TRP A 3 -2.01 -11.12 0.57
CA TRP A 3 -3.39 -11.19 0.10
C TRP A 3 -3.47 -10.60 -1.29
N PHE A 4 -4.32 -11.16 -2.13
CA PHE A 4 -4.53 -10.66 -3.49
C PHE A 4 -5.94 -10.11 -3.64
N ILE A 5 -6.04 -8.85 -4.07
CA ILE A 5 -7.32 -8.22 -4.39
C ILE A 5 -7.40 -8.15 -5.91
N PRO A 6 -8.30 -8.90 -6.55
CA PRO A 6 -8.41 -8.85 -8.01
C PRO A 6 -9.06 -7.56 -8.48
N GLY A 7 -8.69 -7.15 -9.67
CA GLY A 7 -9.21 -5.94 -10.30
C GLY A 7 -8.11 -4.92 -10.53
N ASN A 8 -8.14 -4.28 -11.70
CA ASN A 8 -7.15 -3.27 -12.03
C ASN A 8 -7.37 -2.04 -11.17
N VAL A 9 -6.42 -1.75 -10.27
CA VAL A 9 -6.59 -0.69 -9.27
C VAL A 9 -6.56 0.68 -9.95
N PRO A 10 -7.64 1.46 -9.83
CA PRO A 10 -7.66 2.80 -10.42
C PRO A 10 -7.01 3.82 -9.52
N SER A 11 -6.68 4.98 -10.08
CA SER A 11 -6.23 6.12 -9.29
C SER A 11 -7.47 6.88 -8.81
N SER A 12 -7.67 6.95 -7.50
CA SER A 12 -8.79 7.71 -6.96
C SER A 12 -8.62 9.20 -7.20
N LYS A 13 -7.38 9.66 -7.28
CA LYS A 13 -7.09 11.07 -7.54
C LYS A 13 -7.53 11.47 -8.94
N ASN A 14 -7.21 10.65 -9.93
CA ASN A 14 -7.58 10.91 -11.33
C ASN A 14 -8.96 10.39 -11.65
N GLY A 15 -9.55 9.66 -10.72
CA GLY A 15 -10.86 9.05 -10.93
C GLY A 15 -12.02 9.90 -10.42
N ARG A 16 -11.76 11.14 -10.03
CA ARG A 16 -12.83 12.04 -9.59
C ARG A 16 -13.31 12.87 -10.75
N ARG A 17 -14.57 13.22 -10.73
CA ARG A 17 -15.13 14.09 -11.76
C ARG A 17 -15.91 15.22 -11.09
N TRP A 18 -15.96 16.34 -11.79
CA TRP A 18 -16.65 17.54 -11.33
C TRP A 18 -18.10 17.50 -11.78
N THR A 19 -19.03 17.72 -10.85
CA THR A 19 -20.47 17.68 -11.16
C THR A 19 -21.07 19.07 -11.31
N GLY A 20 -20.26 20.12 -11.16
CA GLY A 20 -20.75 21.50 -11.14
C GLY A 20 -20.84 22.06 -9.73
N LYS A 21 -20.79 21.21 -8.71
CA LYS A 21 -20.83 21.62 -7.32
C LYS A 21 -19.68 21.04 -6.50
N TYR A 22 -19.33 19.79 -6.77
CA TYR A 22 -18.30 19.10 -5.99
C TYR A 22 -17.71 17.96 -6.81
N PHE A 23 -16.56 17.47 -6.34
CA PHE A 23 -15.94 16.31 -6.96
C PHE A 23 -16.56 15.05 -6.38
N ILE A 24 -16.85 14.09 -7.26
CA ILE A 24 -17.30 12.77 -6.85
C ILE A 24 -16.36 11.72 -7.46
N ALA A 25 -16.38 10.52 -6.91
CA ALA A 25 -15.60 9.43 -7.46
C ALA A 25 -16.09 9.11 -8.86
N SER A 26 -15.15 8.81 -9.76
CA SER A 26 -15.51 8.42 -11.13
C SER A 26 -16.19 7.06 -11.10
N LYS A 27 -16.86 6.75 -12.21
CA LYS A 27 -17.51 5.46 -12.35
C LYS A 27 -16.52 4.31 -12.22
N THR A 28 -15.29 4.49 -12.71
CA THR A 28 -14.24 3.48 -12.60
C THR A 28 -13.92 3.16 -11.17
N VAL A 29 -13.75 4.17 -10.32
CA VAL A 29 -13.44 3.97 -8.92
C VAL A 29 -14.63 3.33 -8.20
N VAL A 30 -15.84 3.80 -8.47
CA VAL A 30 -17.04 3.24 -7.87
C VAL A 30 -17.17 1.76 -8.21
N ASN A 31 -16.98 1.42 -9.49
CA ASN A 31 -17.07 0.02 -9.91
C ASN A 31 -16.00 -0.84 -9.30
N TYR A 32 -14.78 -0.32 -9.21
CA TYR A 32 -13.69 -1.06 -8.57
C TYR A 32 -14.05 -1.39 -7.12
N ARG A 33 -14.51 -0.39 -6.38
CA ARG A 33 -14.86 -0.58 -4.96
C ARG A 33 -16.02 -1.54 -4.79
N LYS A 34 -16.99 -1.47 -5.67
CA LYS A 34 -18.12 -2.39 -5.64
C LYS A 34 -17.66 -3.83 -5.86
N ASN A 35 -16.78 -4.03 -6.83
CA ASN A 35 -16.33 -5.37 -7.20
C ASN A 35 -15.34 -5.97 -6.22
N THR A 36 -14.63 -5.14 -5.45
CA THR A 36 -13.58 -5.62 -4.55
C THR A 36 -14.01 -5.64 -3.08
N LYS A 37 -15.15 -5.06 -2.75
CA LYS A 37 -15.63 -4.99 -1.37
C LYS A 37 -15.56 -6.33 -0.67
N GLN A 38 -16.05 -7.38 -1.32
CA GLN A 38 -16.10 -8.71 -0.71
C GLN A 38 -14.70 -9.23 -0.35
N TYR A 39 -13.69 -8.90 -1.15
CA TYR A 39 -12.33 -9.37 -0.89
C TYR A 39 -11.71 -8.63 0.29
N TYR A 40 -11.88 -7.31 0.34
CA TYR A 40 -11.38 -6.54 1.47
C TYR A 40 -12.06 -6.98 2.77
N GLU A 41 -13.36 -7.25 2.72
CA GLU A 41 -14.08 -7.71 3.92
C GLU A 41 -13.66 -9.11 4.32
N GLU A 42 -13.45 -9.98 3.34
CA GLU A 42 -13.07 -11.37 3.62
C GLU A 42 -11.71 -11.45 4.30
N TYR A 43 -10.75 -10.65 3.86
CA TYR A 43 -9.39 -10.72 4.37
C TYR A 43 -9.12 -9.84 5.58
N ALA A 44 -10.08 -9.01 5.97
CA ALA A 44 -9.86 -8.03 7.04
C ALA A 44 -9.45 -8.68 8.36
N GLU A 45 -10.13 -9.74 8.75
CA GLU A 45 -9.83 -10.40 10.03
C GLU A 45 -8.46 -11.04 10.05
N ALA A 46 -8.09 -11.70 8.94
CA ALA A 46 -6.77 -12.32 8.84
C ALA A 46 -5.67 -11.26 8.90
N PHE A 47 -5.88 -10.14 8.21
CA PHE A 47 -4.91 -9.06 8.23
C PHE A 47 -4.78 -8.47 9.64
N LYS A 48 -5.90 -8.18 10.30
CA LYS A 48 -5.87 -7.62 11.65
C LYS A 48 -5.19 -8.55 12.63
N LYS A 49 -5.41 -9.85 12.47
CA LYS A 49 -4.78 -10.84 13.34
C LYS A 49 -3.26 -10.83 13.16
N GLU A 50 -2.79 -10.76 11.91
CA GLU A 50 -1.35 -10.67 11.67
C GLU A 50 -0.79 -9.33 12.14
N LEU A 51 -1.57 -8.26 11.97
CA LEU A 51 -1.13 -6.92 12.36
C LEU A 51 -0.79 -6.83 13.85
N LYS A 52 -1.50 -7.58 14.67
CA LYS A 52 -1.26 -7.58 16.12
C LYS A 52 0.13 -8.08 16.50
N LYS A 53 0.80 -8.78 15.59
CA LYS A 53 2.15 -9.29 15.81
C LYS A 53 3.23 -8.28 15.44
N HIS A 54 2.84 -7.09 15.00
CA HIS A 54 3.76 -6.06 14.52
C HIS A 54 3.64 -4.80 15.34
N THR A 55 4.72 -4.00 15.35
CA THR A 55 4.67 -2.66 15.92
C THR A 55 4.40 -1.67 14.79
N LEU A 56 3.71 -0.58 15.11
CA LEU A 56 3.40 0.46 14.14
C LEU A 56 4.56 1.46 14.04
N PRO A 57 4.82 2.02 12.89
CA PRO A 57 4.12 1.75 11.63
C PRO A 57 4.53 0.40 11.04
N VAL A 58 3.57 -0.28 10.46
CA VAL A 58 3.83 -1.58 9.85
C VAL A 58 4.22 -1.38 8.39
N LYS A 59 5.17 -2.19 7.91
CA LYS A 59 5.57 -2.14 6.51
C LYS A 59 4.65 -3.02 5.69
N VAL A 60 3.99 -2.42 4.73
CA VAL A 60 3.09 -3.13 3.83
C VAL A 60 3.57 -2.97 2.41
N LYS A 61 3.82 -4.08 1.75
CA LYS A 61 4.29 -4.07 0.38
C LYS A 61 3.12 -4.24 -0.57
N PHE A 62 3.03 -3.34 -1.53
CA PHE A 62 2.04 -3.40 -2.59
C PHE A 62 2.72 -3.78 -3.89
N THR A 63 2.24 -4.84 -4.52
CA THR A 63 2.73 -5.26 -5.82
C THR A 63 1.56 -5.25 -6.78
N PHE A 64 1.56 -4.31 -7.71
CA PHE A 64 0.45 -4.14 -8.63
C PHE A 64 0.61 -5.04 -9.85
N VAL A 65 -0.49 -5.67 -10.25
CA VAL A 65 -0.58 -6.38 -11.52
C VAL A 65 -1.52 -5.56 -12.38
N ARG A 66 -0.96 -4.95 -13.43
CA ARG A 66 -1.73 -4.02 -14.25
C ARG A 66 -2.42 -4.74 -15.40
N GLY A 67 -3.65 -4.32 -15.69
CA GLY A 67 -4.41 -4.89 -16.78
C GLY A 67 -4.22 -4.15 -18.10
N SER A 68 -3.39 -3.12 -18.12
CA SER A 68 -3.09 -2.37 -19.32
C SER A 68 -1.66 -1.85 -19.24
N HIS A 69 -1.17 -1.31 -20.36
CA HIS A 69 0.17 -0.73 -20.42
C HIS A 69 0.15 0.78 -20.25
N HIS A 70 -0.96 1.34 -19.77
CA HIS A 70 -1.04 2.78 -19.52
C HIS A 70 -0.05 3.18 -18.43
N LYS A 71 0.55 4.33 -18.58
CA LYS A 71 1.45 4.86 -17.57
C LYS A 71 0.70 5.13 -16.27
N PHE A 72 1.37 4.90 -15.16
CA PHE A 72 0.79 5.19 -13.86
C PHE A 72 1.91 5.49 -12.85
N ASP A 73 1.54 6.18 -11.78
CA ASP A 73 2.43 6.41 -10.66
C ASP A 73 2.01 5.48 -9.54
N TYR A 74 2.99 4.86 -8.87
CA TYR A 74 2.67 3.92 -7.80
C TYR A 74 1.80 4.54 -6.70
N ILE A 75 2.03 5.80 -6.40
CA ILE A 75 1.32 6.47 -5.31
C ILE A 75 -0.18 6.55 -5.55
N ASN A 76 -0.59 6.76 -6.78
CA ASN A 76 -2.00 6.96 -7.09
C ASN A 76 -2.87 5.73 -6.83
N PRO A 77 -2.57 4.55 -7.40
CA PRO A 77 -3.37 3.37 -7.06
C PRO A 77 -3.14 2.91 -5.62
N ALA A 78 -1.94 3.16 -5.06
CA ALA A 78 -1.69 2.82 -3.67
C ALA A 78 -2.62 3.59 -2.73
N GLN A 79 -2.92 4.84 -3.05
CA GLN A 79 -3.85 5.63 -2.25
C GLN A 79 -5.24 4.99 -2.25
N THR A 80 -5.69 4.51 -3.41
CA THR A 80 -6.97 3.82 -3.50
C THR A 80 -7.02 2.59 -2.60
N VAL A 81 -5.95 1.77 -2.64
CA VAL A 81 -5.88 0.56 -1.82
C VAL A 81 -5.87 0.92 -0.34
N GLN A 82 -5.06 1.90 0.06
CA GLN A 82 -4.96 2.29 1.46
C GLN A 82 -6.28 2.87 1.97
N ASP A 83 -6.98 3.64 1.13
CA ASP A 83 -8.30 4.15 1.50
C ASP A 83 -9.26 2.99 1.77
N ASP A 84 -9.21 1.95 0.94
CA ASP A 84 -10.07 0.79 1.13
C ASP A 84 -9.66 -0.02 2.36
N MET A 85 -8.36 -0.10 2.65
CA MET A 85 -7.89 -0.77 3.87
C MET A 85 -8.43 -0.07 5.12
N VAL A 86 -8.40 1.27 5.12
CA VAL A 86 -8.97 2.03 6.23
C VAL A 86 -10.48 1.82 6.31
N LYS A 87 -11.14 1.91 5.17
CA LYS A 87 -12.60 1.78 5.11
C LYS A 87 -13.08 0.45 5.65
N HIS A 88 -12.35 -0.62 5.39
CA HIS A 88 -12.75 -1.96 5.80
C HIS A 88 -12.07 -2.43 7.10
N GLY A 89 -11.39 -1.51 7.77
CA GLY A 89 -10.87 -1.78 9.11
C GLY A 89 -9.57 -2.56 9.16
N TRP A 90 -8.85 -2.67 8.05
CA TRP A 90 -7.55 -3.33 8.06
C TRP A 90 -6.53 -2.55 8.88
N ILE A 91 -6.55 -1.23 8.74
CA ILE A 91 -5.70 -0.32 9.50
C ILE A 91 -6.57 0.82 10.00
N GLU A 92 -6.10 1.48 11.05
CA GLU A 92 -6.86 2.57 11.66
C GLU A 92 -6.84 3.82 10.79
N ASP A 93 -5.69 4.10 10.18
CA ASP A 93 -5.53 5.25 9.30
C ASP A 93 -4.35 4.96 8.40
N ASP A 94 -4.25 5.70 7.30
CA ASP A 94 -3.15 5.50 6.35
C ASP A 94 -2.01 6.49 6.55
N ASN A 95 -1.94 7.12 7.71
CA ASN A 95 -0.86 8.05 8.02
C ASN A 95 0.44 7.32 8.39
N ALA A 96 1.52 8.10 8.51
CA ALA A 96 2.86 7.55 8.73
C ALA A 96 3.03 6.85 10.07
N GLU A 97 2.12 7.05 11.01
CA GLU A 97 2.16 6.37 12.30
C GLU A 97 1.61 4.95 12.21
N ASN A 98 0.84 4.65 11.18
CA ASN A 98 0.19 3.36 11.01
C ASN A 98 0.83 2.51 9.94
N ILE A 99 1.23 3.09 8.82
CA ILE A 99 1.68 2.31 7.68
C ILE A 99 2.88 2.95 7.00
N LEU A 100 3.81 2.10 6.60
CA LEU A 100 4.94 2.50 5.76
C LEU A 100 4.82 1.70 4.46
N PRO A 101 4.32 2.32 3.38
CA PRO A 101 4.13 1.59 2.14
C PRO A 101 5.46 1.30 1.45
N VAL A 102 5.57 0.09 0.91
CA VAL A 102 6.72 -0.35 0.14
C VAL A 102 6.19 -0.88 -1.19
N PHE A 103 6.85 -0.57 -2.29
CA PHE A 103 6.37 -0.99 -3.60
C PHE A 103 7.26 -2.04 -4.22
N GLY A 104 6.66 -3.13 -4.68
CA GLY A 104 7.33 -4.07 -5.54
C GLY A 104 7.24 -3.59 -6.98
N GLN A 105 8.06 -4.16 -7.84
CA GLN A 105 7.97 -3.82 -9.26
C GLN A 105 6.66 -4.37 -9.81
N TYR A 106 5.92 -3.52 -10.52
CA TYR A 106 4.63 -3.94 -11.07
C TYR A 106 4.83 -4.93 -12.23
N THR A 107 3.81 -5.74 -12.45
CA THR A 107 3.78 -6.65 -13.58
C THR A 107 2.53 -6.38 -14.41
N TYR A 108 2.48 -6.96 -15.58
CA TYR A 108 1.33 -6.83 -16.47
C TYR A 108 0.68 -8.20 -16.65
N ASP A 109 -0.63 -8.26 -16.46
CA ASP A 109 -1.42 -9.45 -16.76
C ASP A 109 -2.82 -9.00 -17.07
N LYS A 110 -3.15 -9.01 -18.37
CA LYS A 110 -4.44 -8.55 -18.83
C LYS A 110 -5.58 -9.40 -18.26
N GLU A 111 -5.33 -10.67 -18.05
CA GLU A 111 -6.37 -11.60 -17.61
C GLU A 111 -6.61 -11.54 -16.10
N ASN A 112 -5.59 -11.24 -15.32
CA ASN A 112 -5.71 -11.29 -13.86
C ASN A 112 -5.05 -10.06 -13.20
N PRO A 113 -5.53 -8.86 -13.49
CA PRO A 113 -4.98 -7.68 -12.81
C PRO A 113 -5.41 -7.65 -11.34
N GLY A 114 -4.64 -6.95 -10.54
CA GLY A 114 -4.97 -6.82 -9.14
C GLY A 114 -3.82 -6.22 -8.35
N VAL A 115 -3.85 -6.43 -7.05
CA VAL A 115 -2.78 -5.99 -6.18
C VAL A 115 -2.52 -7.04 -5.11
N TYR A 116 -1.23 -7.35 -4.91
CA TYR A 116 -0.82 -8.15 -3.77
C TYR A 116 -0.50 -7.21 -2.62
N ILE A 117 -1.09 -7.48 -1.46
CA ILE A 117 -0.87 -6.72 -0.24
C ILE A 117 -0.15 -7.65 0.72
N GLU A 118 1.09 -7.29 1.04
CA GLU A 118 1.93 -8.16 1.85
C GLU A 118 2.40 -7.45 3.11
N LEU A 119 2.16 -8.06 4.26
CA LEU A 119 2.62 -7.55 5.53
C LEU A 119 4.05 -8.04 5.73
N LEU A 120 5.01 -7.13 5.72
CA LEU A 120 6.41 -7.51 5.84
C LEU A 120 6.77 -7.76 7.29
N LYS A 121 7.58 -8.79 7.53
CA LYS A 121 8.01 -9.12 8.88
C LYS A 121 9.02 -8.12 9.36
N GLU A 122 8.91 -7.76 10.64
CA GLU A 122 9.93 -6.95 11.27
C GLU A 122 11.17 -7.79 11.50
N ARG A 123 12.31 -7.18 11.29
CA ARG A 123 13.55 -7.82 11.68
C ARG A 123 13.73 -7.61 13.16
N LYS A 124 13.86 -8.68 13.86
CA LYS A 124 14.22 -8.56 15.23
C LYS A 124 15.65 -8.19 15.33
N GLY A 125 15.82 -7.23 16.07
CA GLY A 125 16.99 -6.71 16.39
C GLY A 125 18.17 -7.14 15.81
N ARG A 126 18.68 -6.90 15.46
CA ARG A 126 19.76 -7.06 15.03
C ARG A 126 20.22 -5.76 14.97
N GLY A 127 19.70 -5.78 15.29
CA GLY A 127 19.69 -4.94 15.37
C GLY A 127 19.99 -3.93 15.62
N ARG A 128 19.99 -4.06 15.99
CA ARG A 128 20.00 -3.28 15.95
C ARG A 128 20.63 -2.37 15.78
N LYS A 129 20.86 -2.70 15.81
CA LYS A 129 21.27 -2.20 15.37
C LYS A 129 21.57 -1.29 14.80
N GLU A 130 21.57 -1.53 14.88
CA GLU A 130 21.68 -0.89 14.13
C GLU A 130 22.06 0.05 13.90
N THR A 131 22.38 -0.15 14.40
CA THR A 131 22.66 0.62 13.92
C THR A 131 23.22 1.46 13.77
N THR A 132 23.42 1.25 14.24
CA THR A 132 23.82 1.92 13.75
C THR A 132 24.23 2.62 13.34
N ASN A 133 24.45 2.37 13.71
CA ASN A 133 24.82 2.97 13.02
C ASN A 133 24.92 3.78 12.57
N ASN A 134 24.98 3.62 13.05
CA ASN A 134 25.12 4.33 12.33
C ASN A 134 25.39 5.19 12.13
N LYS A 135 25.40 5.18 12.68
CA LYS A 135 25.70 5.78 12.23
C LYS A 135 25.96 6.63 11.64
N ARG A 136 26.21 6.51 12.19
CA ARG A 136 26.46 7.09 11.45
C ARG A 136 26.43 7.83 10.64
N VAL A 137 26.33 7.43 11.30
CA VAL A 137 26.24 8.02 10.40
C VAL A 137 26.50 8.59 9.76
N GLY A 138 26.74 8.59 10.57
CA GLY A 138 26.84 9.06 9.73
C GLY A 138 27.13 9.67 9.28
N LYS A 139 27.18 9.50 9.56
CA LYS A 139 27.50 9.99 8.93
C LYS A 139 27.67 10.62 8.04
N LEU A 140 27.70 10.34 8.52
CA LEU A 140 27.87 10.84 7.57
C LEU A 140 28.41 11.33 7.00
N PRO A 141 28.63 11.54 7.50
CA PRO A 141 29.07 11.92 6.76
C PRO A 141 29.64 12.08 6.14
N GLY A 142 29.93 12.14 7.01
CA GLY A 142 30.17 12.03 6.33
C GLY A 142 30.59 11.96 5.71
N ASN A 143 30.61 12.07 5.94
CA ASN A 143 30.89 12.04 5.38
C ASN A 143 31.15 11.67 4.79
N GLY A 144 30.78 11.83 5.68
CA GLY A 144 30.81 11.38 5.15
C GLY A 144 30.94 11.05 4.72
N SER A 145 31.00 11.05 4.98
CA SER A 145 31.13 10.82 4.59
C SER A 145 31.24 10.56 4.13
N ARG A 146 30.76 10.35 4.41
CA ARG A 146 30.88 10.06 4.04
C ARG A 146 30.69 9.87 3.55
N LYS A 147 30.38 9.72 4.21
CA LYS A 147 30.29 9.48 3.88
C LYS A 147 30.52 9.42 3.41
#